data_36c4fefb98201276f4b3a03fba2b6f77
#
_entry.id   36c4fefb98201276f4b3a03fba2b6f77
#
_cell.length_a   1.000
_cell.length_b   1.000
_cell.length_c   1.000
_cell.angle_alpha   90.00
_cell.angle_beta   90.00
_cell.angle_gamma   90.00
#
_symmetry.space_group_name_H-M   'P 1'
#
loop_
_entity.id
_entity.type
_entity.pdbx_description
1 polymer ?
#
loop_
_entity_poly.entity_id
_entity_poly.type
_entity_poly.pdbx_seq_one_letter_code
_entity_poly.pdbx_strand_id
1 'polypeptide(L)'
;MSALIDLSLPGGMRSRHVQIATGLNMHILEAGEPDGRPLILLLHGFPELAYSWRKAMTPLADAGYYVVAPDQRGYGRTTGWDDRFNGDLQSFTISRIAIDAFALVRALGMKAVHTVVGHDFGSPIAAWCGLTRPDVFRSCVMMSAPYRPAPPVGSSRLGTPKFVGGLAELERPRKNTGRSPTVWRTGQFDP
;
A
#
# COMPACT_ATOMS: atom_id res chain seq x y z
N MET A 1 -28.74 -6.84 9.77
CA MET A 1 -27.28 -7.02 9.69
C MET A 1 -27.03 -8.34 9.01
N SER A 2 -26.56 -8.33 7.77
CA SER A 2 -26.19 -9.57 7.06
C SER A 2 -24.93 -10.13 7.75
N ALA A 3 -25.00 -11.39 8.19
CA ALA A 3 -23.82 -12.08 8.72
C ALA A 3 -22.74 -12.07 7.61
N LEU A 4 -21.62 -11.46 7.89
CA LEU A 4 -20.48 -11.47 6.97
C LEU A 4 -20.08 -12.93 6.75
N ILE A 5 -20.12 -13.39 5.51
CA ILE A 5 -19.71 -14.73 5.11
C ILE A 5 -18.30 -14.97 5.66
N ASP A 6 -18.11 -16.09 6.34
CA ASP A 6 -16.80 -16.50 6.84
C ASP A 6 -15.85 -16.65 5.63
N LEU A 7 -14.69 -15.96 5.67
CA LEU A 7 -13.70 -16.08 4.62
C LEU A 7 -13.00 -17.42 4.74
N SER A 8 -13.16 -18.29 3.74
CA SER A 8 -12.30 -19.45 3.60
C SER A 8 -10.88 -18.98 3.26
N LEU A 9 -10.05 -18.86 4.29
CA LEU A 9 -8.68 -18.42 4.16
C LEU A 9 -7.74 -19.60 3.88
N PRO A 10 -6.73 -19.44 3.03
CA PRO A 10 -5.64 -20.40 2.93
C PRO A 10 -4.97 -20.64 4.28
N GLY A 11 -4.41 -21.83 4.49
CA GLY A 11 -3.69 -22.16 5.71
C GLY A 11 -2.57 -21.15 6.02
N GLY A 12 -2.37 -20.84 7.30
CA GLY A 12 -1.38 -19.86 7.75
C GLY A 12 -1.80 -18.40 7.65
N MET A 13 -3.00 -18.12 7.17
CA MET A 13 -3.57 -16.78 7.15
C MET A 13 -4.61 -16.59 8.25
N ARG A 14 -4.70 -15.36 8.77
CA ARG A 14 -5.67 -14.93 9.78
C ARG A 14 -6.38 -13.67 9.32
N SER A 15 -7.60 -13.48 9.83
CA SER A 15 -8.42 -12.30 9.60
C SER A 15 -8.80 -11.68 10.93
N ARG A 16 -8.63 -10.38 11.07
CA ARG A 16 -9.11 -9.63 12.24
C ARG A 16 -9.34 -8.16 11.94
N HIS A 17 -9.92 -7.46 12.88
CA HIS A 17 -10.07 -6.02 12.85
C HIS A 17 -9.04 -5.34 13.77
N VAL A 18 -8.58 -4.17 13.35
CA VAL A 18 -7.65 -3.33 14.10
C VAL A 18 -8.20 -1.92 14.17
N GLN A 19 -8.44 -1.44 15.40
CA GLN A 19 -8.80 -0.04 15.60
C GLN A 19 -7.59 0.84 15.39
N ILE A 20 -7.68 1.80 14.47
CA ILE A 20 -6.58 2.72 14.16
C ILE A 20 -6.92 4.16 14.57
N ALA A 21 -5.88 4.99 14.74
CA ALA A 21 -6.00 6.34 15.27
C ALA A 21 -6.85 7.30 14.40
N THR A 22 -7.09 6.96 13.13
CA THR A 22 -7.95 7.75 12.23
C THR A 22 -9.44 7.45 12.38
N GLY A 23 -9.82 6.63 13.37
CA GLY A 23 -11.20 6.26 13.68
C GLY A 23 -11.73 5.03 12.95
N LEU A 24 -10.95 4.44 12.03
CA LEU A 24 -11.36 3.23 11.35
C LEU A 24 -11.19 1.99 12.23
N ASN A 25 -12.14 1.07 12.13
CA ASN A 25 -11.96 -0.32 12.52
C ASN A 25 -11.58 -1.12 11.28
N MET A 26 -10.27 -1.18 11.02
CA MET A 26 -9.73 -1.67 9.76
C MET A 26 -9.66 -3.20 9.77
N HIS A 27 -10.31 -3.82 8.80
CA HIS A 27 -10.19 -5.25 8.57
C HIS A 27 -8.85 -5.54 7.90
N ILE A 28 -8.13 -6.54 8.41
CA ILE A 28 -6.87 -6.99 7.84
C ILE A 28 -6.86 -8.50 7.64
N LEU A 29 -6.14 -8.93 6.61
CA LEU A 29 -5.59 -10.26 6.50
C LEU A 29 -4.12 -10.23 6.91
N GLU A 30 -3.67 -11.25 7.61
CA GLU A 30 -2.27 -11.37 8.03
C GLU A 30 -1.75 -12.80 7.87
N ALA A 31 -0.45 -12.91 7.59
CA ALA A 31 0.28 -14.18 7.54
C ALA A 31 1.67 -14.02 8.16
N GLY A 32 2.19 -15.07 8.77
CA GLY A 32 3.38 -14.99 9.64
C GLY A 32 3.06 -14.36 10.99
N GLU A 33 4.09 -14.28 11.85
CA GLU A 33 3.97 -13.72 13.21
C GLU A 33 4.77 -12.42 13.34
N PRO A 34 4.29 -11.44 14.15
CA PRO A 34 4.99 -10.17 14.35
C PRO A 34 6.19 -10.25 15.31
N ASP A 35 6.74 -11.43 15.54
CA ASP A 35 7.78 -11.80 16.51
C ASP A 35 9.19 -11.32 16.12
N GLY A 36 9.34 -10.06 15.77
CA GLY A 36 10.58 -9.47 15.31
C GLY A 36 10.79 -9.58 13.80
N ARG A 37 9.89 -10.19 13.07
CA ARG A 37 9.95 -10.29 11.61
C ARG A 37 9.71 -8.94 10.94
N PRO A 38 10.39 -8.67 9.81
CA PRO A 38 10.15 -7.46 9.04
C PRO A 38 8.74 -7.48 8.42
N LEU A 39 8.03 -6.35 8.56
CA LEU A 39 6.66 -6.19 8.05
C LEU A 39 6.67 -5.90 6.54
N ILE A 40 5.85 -6.64 5.79
CA ILE A 40 5.41 -6.29 4.44
C ILE A 40 3.95 -5.85 4.50
N LEU A 41 3.66 -4.66 3.98
CA LEU A 41 2.32 -4.11 3.88
C LEU A 41 1.84 -4.14 2.42
N LEU A 42 0.70 -4.79 2.16
CA LEU A 42 0.15 -5.01 0.82
C LEU A 42 -1.13 -4.20 0.63
N LEU A 43 -1.13 -3.23 -0.28
CA LEU A 43 -2.24 -2.32 -0.55
C LEU A 43 -2.90 -2.68 -1.87
N HIS A 44 -4.18 -3.06 -1.82
CA HIS A 44 -4.95 -3.49 -2.98
C HIS A 44 -5.38 -2.33 -3.88
N GLY A 45 -5.84 -2.62 -5.09
CA GLY A 45 -6.39 -1.68 -6.05
C GLY A 45 -7.92 -1.65 -6.08
N PHE A 46 -8.46 -1.05 -7.14
CA PHE A 46 -9.89 -1.03 -7.43
C PHE A 46 -10.23 -2.08 -8.52
N PRO A 47 -11.29 -2.84 -8.39
CA PRO A 47 -12.25 -2.96 -7.27
C PRO A 47 -11.91 -4.12 -6.32
N GLU A 48 -10.67 -4.25 -5.93
CA GLU A 48 -10.15 -5.37 -5.16
C GLU A 48 -10.32 -5.19 -3.64
N LEU A 49 -9.90 -6.22 -2.89
CA LEU A 49 -9.89 -6.29 -1.43
C LEU A 49 -8.56 -6.88 -0.96
N ALA A 50 -8.29 -6.88 0.33
CA ALA A 50 -7.16 -7.58 0.94
C ALA A 50 -7.01 -9.02 0.45
N TYR A 51 -8.11 -9.69 0.16
CA TYR A 51 -8.16 -11.07 -0.31
C TYR A 51 -7.46 -11.31 -1.66
N SER A 52 -7.27 -10.26 -2.47
CA SER A 52 -6.50 -10.35 -3.73
C SER A 52 -5.07 -10.84 -3.50
N TRP A 53 -4.50 -10.51 -2.35
CA TRP A 53 -3.13 -10.84 -1.98
C TRP A 53 -2.93 -12.26 -1.43
N ARG A 54 -4.01 -13.03 -1.22
CA ARG A 54 -3.96 -14.36 -0.55
C ARG A 54 -2.92 -15.31 -1.10
N LYS A 55 -2.66 -15.29 -2.42
CA LYS A 55 -1.67 -16.18 -3.06
C LYS A 55 -0.21 -15.74 -2.80
N ALA A 56 0.01 -14.45 -2.53
CA ALA A 56 1.34 -13.90 -2.26
C ALA A 56 1.67 -13.93 -0.77
N MET A 57 0.68 -13.88 0.12
CA MET A 57 0.89 -13.71 1.55
C MET A 57 1.59 -14.90 2.19
N THR A 58 1.14 -16.13 1.93
CA THR A 58 1.76 -17.34 2.51
C THR A 58 3.20 -17.53 2.07
N PRO A 59 3.57 -17.45 0.77
CA PRO A 59 4.97 -17.53 0.36
C PRO A 59 5.87 -16.47 0.99
N LEU A 60 5.38 -15.25 1.17
CA LEU A 60 6.14 -14.19 1.85
C LEU A 60 6.31 -14.48 3.34
N ALA A 61 5.29 -15.02 3.99
CA ALA A 61 5.38 -15.44 5.40
C ALA A 61 6.37 -16.59 5.59
N ASP A 62 6.36 -17.56 4.68
CA ASP A 62 7.30 -18.68 4.67
C ASP A 62 8.75 -18.21 4.44
N ALA A 63 8.93 -17.10 3.70
CA ALA A 63 10.22 -16.44 3.53
C ALA A 63 10.67 -15.61 4.76
N GLY A 64 9.93 -15.65 5.86
CA GLY A 64 10.31 -15.03 7.12
C GLY A 64 9.77 -13.63 7.36
N TYR A 65 8.76 -13.20 6.60
CA TYR A 65 8.13 -11.89 6.81
C TYR A 65 6.83 -11.99 7.63
N TYR A 66 6.51 -10.91 8.32
CA TYR A 66 5.13 -10.66 8.78
C TYR A 66 4.41 -9.89 7.69
N VAL A 67 3.33 -10.43 7.15
CA VAL A 67 2.64 -9.89 5.98
C VAL A 67 1.25 -9.45 6.37
N VAL A 68 0.90 -8.21 6.04
CA VAL A 68 -0.40 -7.62 6.36
C VAL A 68 -1.01 -7.00 5.10
N ALA A 69 -2.28 -7.31 4.84
CA ALA A 69 -3.08 -6.72 3.77
C ALA A 69 -4.38 -6.17 4.37
N PRO A 70 -4.58 -4.84 4.43
CA PRO A 70 -5.83 -4.24 4.87
C PRO A 70 -6.87 -4.20 3.73
N ASP A 71 -8.15 -4.30 4.10
CA ASP A 71 -9.21 -3.68 3.31
C ASP A 71 -9.11 -2.17 3.56
N GLN A 72 -8.77 -1.39 2.54
CA GLN A 72 -8.53 0.03 2.69
C GLN A 72 -9.85 0.78 3.00
N ARG A 73 -9.76 2.06 3.39
CA ARG A 73 -10.92 2.93 3.64
C ARG A 73 -11.93 2.85 2.48
N GLY A 74 -13.19 2.63 2.79
CA GLY A 74 -14.26 2.51 1.80
C GLY A 74 -14.40 1.12 1.18
N TYR A 75 -13.56 0.15 1.58
CA TYR A 75 -13.58 -1.19 1.01
C TYR A 75 -13.87 -2.28 2.04
N GLY A 76 -14.45 -3.34 1.55
CA GLY A 76 -14.58 -4.62 2.23
C GLY A 76 -15.24 -4.56 3.59
N ARG A 77 -14.52 -5.02 4.60
CA ARG A 77 -14.99 -5.14 5.98
C ARG A 77 -14.50 -4.02 6.90
N THR A 78 -13.72 -3.07 6.38
CA THR A 78 -13.29 -1.89 7.12
C THR A 78 -14.47 -0.96 7.36
N THR A 79 -14.64 -0.52 8.59
CA THR A 79 -15.74 0.35 9.04
C THR A 79 -15.21 1.61 9.73
N GLY A 80 -16.12 2.55 10.08
CA GLY A 80 -15.75 3.80 10.77
C GLY A 80 -15.48 4.96 9.81
N TRP A 81 -15.73 4.80 8.52
CA TRP A 81 -15.71 5.88 7.53
C TRP A 81 -17.12 6.40 7.26
N ASP A 82 -17.22 7.61 6.70
CA ASP A 82 -18.50 8.24 6.35
C ASP A 82 -19.04 7.63 5.03
N ASP A 83 -20.05 6.79 5.13
CA ASP A 83 -20.70 6.07 4.02
C ASP A 83 -21.91 6.80 3.42
N ARG A 84 -22.18 8.02 3.88
CA ARG A 84 -23.30 8.81 3.35
C ARG A 84 -23.01 9.25 1.92
N PHE A 85 -24.05 9.27 1.06
CA PHE A 85 -23.93 9.68 -0.34
C PHE A 85 -23.34 11.09 -0.52
N ASN A 86 -23.65 12.01 0.41
CA ASN A 86 -23.14 13.38 0.44
C ASN A 86 -22.04 13.57 1.48
N GLY A 87 -21.33 12.50 1.85
CA GLY A 87 -20.25 12.53 2.81
C GLY A 87 -19.01 13.27 2.30
N ASP A 88 -18.06 13.50 3.20
CA ASP A 88 -16.82 14.21 2.89
C ASP A 88 -15.87 13.36 2.04
N LEU A 89 -15.77 13.69 0.74
CA LEU A 89 -14.86 13.03 -0.20
C LEU A 89 -13.38 13.32 0.11
N GLN A 90 -13.04 14.34 0.88
CA GLN A 90 -11.66 14.65 1.28
C GLN A 90 -11.04 13.53 2.11
N SER A 91 -11.88 12.75 2.80
CA SER A 91 -11.44 11.59 3.57
C SER A 91 -10.91 10.44 2.70
N PHE A 92 -11.20 10.45 1.39
CA PHE A 92 -10.79 9.42 0.41
C PHE A 92 -9.62 9.86 -0.47
N THR A 93 -8.97 10.96 -0.16
CA THR A 93 -7.76 11.36 -0.88
C THR A 93 -6.61 10.39 -0.62
N ILE A 94 -5.69 10.26 -1.59
CA ILE A 94 -4.52 9.39 -1.50
C ILE A 94 -3.72 9.65 -0.21
N SER A 95 -3.54 10.93 0.14
CA SER A 95 -2.83 11.32 1.36
C SER A 95 -3.52 10.85 2.64
N ARG A 96 -4.86 10.89 2.69
CA ARG A 96 -5.62 10.40 3.86
C ARG A 96 -5.55 8.89 3.99
N ILE A 97 -5.63 8.15 2.88
CA ILE A 97 -5.50 6.70 2.90
C ILE A 97 -4.05 6.29 3.25
N ALA A 98 -3.05 7.05 2.84
CA ALA A 98 -1.66 6.83 3.28
C ALA A 98 -1.48 7.08 4.80
N ILE A 99 -2.21 8.05 5.37
CA ILE A 99 -2.25 8.24 6.83
C ILE A 99 -2.91 7.03 7.53
N ASP A 100 -3.96 6.45 6.96
CA ASP A 100 -4.57 5.23 7.49
C ASP A 100 -3.58 4.06 7.49
N ALA A 101 -2.81 3.89 6.40
CA ALA A 101 -1.76 2.88 6.33
C ALA A 101 -0.68 3.08 7.41
N PHE A 102 -0.23 4.32 7.64
CA PHE A 102 0.68 4.65 8.73
C PHE A 102 0.07 4.36 10.11
N ALA A 103 -1.19 4.76 10.33
CA ALA A 103 -1.90 4.51 11.57
C ALA A 103 -2.07 3.01 11.85
N LEU A 104 -2.31 2.21 10.81
CA LEU A 104 -2.35 0.75 10.92
C LEU A 104 -1.00 0.19 11.39
N VAL A 105 0.10 0.60 10.78
CA VAL A 105 1.46 0.17 11.17
C VAL A 105 1.70 0.43 12.65
N ARG A 106 1.30 1.62 13.14
CA ARG A 106 1.45 1.98 14.56
C ARG A 106 0.53 1.16 15.47
N ALA A 107 -0.72 0.91 15.06
CA ALA A 107 -1.67 0.08 15.80
C ALA A 107 -1.24 -1.39 15.89
N LEU A 108 -0.49 -1.88 14.91
CA LEU A 108 0.16 -3.19 14.94
C LEU A 108 1.38 -3.26 15.86
N GLY A 109 1.78 -2.15 16.51
CA GLY A 109 2.98 -2.07 17.34
C GLY A 109 4.28 -2.03 16.54
N MET A 110 4.21 -1.92 15.22
CA MET A 110 5.38 -1.93 14.36
C MET A 110 6.03 -0.55 14.28
N LYS A 111 7.38 -0.53 14.31
CA LYS A 111 8.15 0.72 14.19
C LYS A 111 8.40 1.10 12.75
N ALA A 112 8.53 0.11 11.86
CA ALA A 112 8.82 0.29 10.44
C ALA A 112 8.20 -0.82 9.60
N VAL A 113 8.03 -0.50 8.32
CA VAL A 113 7.62 -1.41 7.23
C VAL A 113 8.86 -1.67 6.38
N HIS A 114 9.21 -2.93 6.20
CA HIS A 114 10.32 -3.32 5.34
C HIS A 114 9.99 -2.93 3.90
N THR A 115 8.80 -3.32 3.43
CA THR A 115 8.34 -3.00 2.08
C THR A 115 6.85 -2.72 2.10
N VAL A 116 6.43 -1.58 1.55
CA VAL A 116 5.03 -1.35 1.19
C VAL A 116 4.85 -1.68 -0.31
N VAL A 117 3.88 -2.52 -0.61
CA VAL A 117 3.55 -2.93 -1.98
C VAL A 117 2.16 -2.42 -2.32
N GLY A 118 2.03 -1.70 -3.41
CA GLY A 118 0.75 -1.24 -3.91
C GLY A 118 0.46 -1.77 -5.31
N HIS A 119 -0.76 -2.23 -5.54
CA HIS A 119 -1.26 -2.60 -6.85
C HIS A 119 -2.35 -1.64 -7.28
N ASP A 120 -2.37 -1.21 -8.54
CA ASP A 120 -3.35 -0.30 -9.12
C ASP A 120 -3.54 0.96 -8.24
N PHE A 121 -4.73 1.21 -7.66
CA PHE A 121 -5.00 2.31 -6.72
C PHE A 121 -4.13 2.26 -5.45
N GLY A 122 -3.67 1.09 -5.04
CA GLY A 122 -2.71 0.93 -3.94
C GLY A 122 -1.32 1.48 -4.25
N SER A 123 -0.93 1.56 -5.56
CA SER A 123 0.39 2.04 -5.96
C SER A 123 0.67 3.49 -5.59
N PRO A 124 -0.17 4.47 -5.93
CA PRO A 124 0.03 5.85 -5.48
C PRO A 124 -0.01 6.01 -3.96
N ILE A 125 -0.79 5.19 -3.25
CA ILE A 125 -0.82 5.20 -1.78
C ILE A 125 0.51 4.71 -1.22
N ALA A 126 1.05 3.60 -1.75
CA ALA A 126 2.36 3.08 -1.37
C ALA A 126 3.48 4.10 -1.64
N ALA A 127 3.43 4.78 -2.80
CA ALA A 127 4.35 5.86 -3.12
C ALA A 127 4.28 7.02 -2.11
N TRP A 128 3.08 7.47 -1.75
CA TRP A 128 2.90 8.50 -0.72
C TRP A 128 3.46 8.08 0.63
N CYS A 129 3.25 6.84 1.05
CA CYS A 129 3.84 6.30 2.27
C CYS A 129 5.37 6.42 2.24
N GLY A 130 6.02 5.95 1.17
CA GLY A 130 7.47 5.99 1.04
C GLY A 130 8.04 7.40 0.93
N LEU A 131 7.33 8.34 0.27
CA LEU A 131 7.76 9.72 0.10
C LEU A 131 7.61 10.56 1.37
N THR A 132 6.48 10.38 2.09
CA THR A 132 6.17 11.23 3.25
C THR A 132 6.79 10.69 4.54
N ARG A 133 6.95 9.38 4.67
CA ARG A 133 7.49 8.72 5.86
C ARG A 133 8.56 7.67 5.50
N PRO A 134 9.68 8.06 4.88
CA PRO A 134 10.79 7.15 4.55
C PRO A 134 11.47 6.57 5.80
N ASP A 135 11.29 7.21 6.95
CA ASP A 135 11.71 6.70 8.26
C ASP A 135 10.93 5.45 8.69
N VAL A 136 9.69 5.30 8.22
CA VAL A 136 8.81 4.17 8.51
C VAL A 136 8.76 3.18 7.34
N PHE A 137 8.52 3.66 6.12
CA PHE A 137 8.40 2.83 4.92
C PHE A 137 9.73 2.78 4.18
N ARG A 138 10.53 1.74 4.43
CA ARG A 138 11.92 1.65 3.99
C ARG A 138 12.08 1.38 2.49
N SER A 139 11.12 0.66 1.90
CA SER A 139 11.06 0.41 0.47
C SER A 139 9.63 0.36 -0.01
N CYS A 140 9.45 0.59 -1.32
CA CYS A 140 8.14 0.63 -1.94
C CYS A 140 8.18 -0.11 -3.28
N VAL A 141 7.16 -0.92 -3.54
CA VAL A 141 6.91 -1.57 -4.82
C VAL A 141 5.58 -1.05 -5.36
N MET A 142 5.60 -0.57 -6.60
CA MET A 142 4.40 -0.12 -7.30
C MET A 142 4.12 -1.03 -8.49
N MET A 143 2.87 -1.52 -8.57
CA MET A 143 2.44 -2.43 -9.61
C MET A 143 1.26 -1.84 -10.38
N SER A 144 1.36 -1.82 -11.70
CA SER A 144 0.30 -1.44 -12.66
C SER A 144 -0.06 0.05 -12.73
N ALA A 145 0.23 0.86 -11.73
CA ALA A 145 -0.03 2.31 -11.76
C ALA A 145 1.23 3.07 -11.32
N PRO A 146 1.95 3.71 -12.25
CA PRO A 146 3.14 4.48 -11.90
C PRO A 146 2.77 5.75 -11.14
N TYR A 147 3.56 6.10 -10.13
CA TYR A 147 3.46 7.39 -9.46
C TYR A 147 3.86 8.52 -10.42
N ARG A 148 2.98 9.52 -10.54
CA ARG A 148 3.29 10.78 -11.22
C ARG A 148 3.30 11.89 -10.18
N PRO A 149 4.46 12.49 -9.87
CA PRO A 149 4.50 13.65 -9.01
C PRO A 149 3.71 14.79 -9.65
N ALA A 150 3.04 15.61 -8.83
CA ALA A 150 2.43 16.83 -9.33
C ALA A 150 3.52 17.72 -9.97
N PRO A 151 3.22 18.41 -11.09
CA PRO A 151 4.15 19.36 -11.65
C PRO A 151 4.49 20.45 -10.63
N PRO A 152 5.71 21.00 -10.64
CA PRO A 152 6.09 22.09 -9.75
C PRO A 152 5.08 23.24 -9.84
N VAL A 153 4.68 23.78 -8.69
CA VAL A 153 3.80 24.95 -8.64
C VAL A 153 4.46 26.10 -9.40
N GLY A 154 3.80 26.62 -10.44
CA GLY A 154 4.33 27.68 -11.30
C GLY A 154 4.77 27.23 -12.71
N SER A 155 4.75 25.95 -13.04
CA SER A 155 4.95 25.51 -14.42
C SER A 155 3.67 25.71 -15.25
N SER A 156 3.48 26.88 -15.82
CA SER A 156 2.31 27.24 -16.66
C SER A 156 2.30 26.58 -18.05
N ARG A 157 3.07 25.55 -18.26
CA ARG A 157 3.02 24.78 -19.51
C ARG A 157 2.28 23.47 -19.27
N LEU A 158 0.98 23.51 -19.46
CA LEU A 158 0.15 22.34 -19.81
C LEU A 158 0.59 21.80 -21.20
N GLY A 159 1.84 21.35 -21.28
CA GLY A 159 2.23 20.46 -22.35
C GLY A 159 1.60 19.11 -22.05
N THR A 160 0.78 18.59 -22.97
CA THR A 160 0.35 17.20 -22.93
C THR A 160 1.55 16.31 -22.57
N PRO A 161 1.48 15.52 -21.48
CA PRO A 161 2.60 14.65 -21.15
C PRO A 161 2.80 13.70 -22.32
N LYS A 162 3.93 13.82 -23.02
CA LYS A 162 4.34 12.81 -23.99
C LYS A 162 4.51 11.53 -23.19
N PHE A 163 3.67 10.56 -23.47
CA PHE A 163 3.81 9.22 -22.97
C PHE A 163 5.11 8.66 -23.56
N VAL A 164 6.19 8.75 -22.84
CA VAL A 164 7.43 8.06 -23.20
C VAL A 164 7.22 6.63 -22.76
N GLY A 165 6.72 5.82 -23.67
CA GLY A 165 6.60 4.39 -23.48
C GLY A 165 7.99 3.77 -23.49
N GLY A 166 8.23 2.88 -22.51
CA GLY A 166 9.38 1.99 -22.52
C GLY A 166 10.25 2.09 -21.28
N LEU A 167 10.38 0.98 -20.60
CA LEU A 167 11.26 0.69 -19.45
C LEU A 167 12.75 1.04 -19.70
N ALA A 168 13.16 1.22 -20.96
CA ALA A 168 14.53 1.46 -21.36
C ALA A 168 15.11 2.83 -20.92
N GLU A 169 14.27 3.81 -20.57
CA GLU A 169 14.74 5.13 -20.17
C GLU A 169 14.93 5.31 -18.67
N LEU A 170 14.48 4.33 -17.87
CA LEU A 170 14.70 4.30 -16.42
C LEU A 170 16.06 3.73 -16.00
N GLU A 171 16.82 3.15 -16.96
CA GLU A 171 18.11 2.49 -16.69
C GLU A 171 19.33 3.41 -16.82
N ARG A 172 19.17 4.70 -17.06
CA ARG A 172 20.34 5.60 -17.08
C ARG A 172 20.83 5.87 -15.67
N PRO A 173 22.03 5.41 -15.30
CA PRO A 173 22.59 5.68 -13.98
C PRO A 173 22.80 7.19 -13.80
N ARG A 174 22.07 7.80 -12.88
CA ARG A 174 22.37 9.17 -12.45
C ARG A 174 23.71 9.18 -11.76
N LYS A 175 24.60 10.08 -12.16
CA LYS A 175 25.89 10.31 -11.53
C LYS A 175 25.71 10.54 -10.03
N ASN A 176 26.48 9.79 -9.29
CA ASN A 176 26.52 9.69 -7.84
C ASN A 176 26.66 11.07 -7.16
N THR A 177 25.63 11.55 -6.50
CA THR A 177 25.66 12.74 -5.63
C THR A 177 25.37 12.36 -4.17
N GLY A 178 26.00 11.34 -3.67
CA GLY A 178 26.22 11.11 -2.22
C GLY A 178 24.99 10.91 -1.33
N ARG A 179 23.79 10.71 -1.86
CA ARG A 179 22.59 10.33 -1.11
C ARG A 179 22.08 9.00 -1.58
N SER A 180 21.88 8.08 -0.66
CA SER A 180 21.39 6.72 -0.92
C SER A 180 20.17 6.73 -1.83
N PRO A 181 20.21 6.10 -3.01
CA PRO A 181 19.07 6.07 -3.91
C PRO A 181 18.03 5.09 -3.39
N THR A 182 16.80 5.56 -3.27
CA THR A 182 15.64 4.68 -3.16
C THR A 182 15.53 3.91 -4.49
N VAL A 183 15.91 2.64 -4.46
CA VAL A 183 15.91 1.81 -5.69
C VAL A 183 14.47 1.40 -5.99
N TRP A 184 13.90 1.98 -7.02
CA TRP A 184 12.63 1.55 -7.59
C TRP A 184 12.89 0.38 -8.55
N ARG A 185 12.44 -0.83 -8.19
CA ARG A 185 12.45 -1.98 -9.10
C ARG A 185 11.02 -2.29 -9.52
N THR A 186 10.74 -2.15 -10.81
CA THR A 186 9.57 -2.78 -11.43
C THR A 186 9.98 -4.19 -11.85
N GLY A 187 9.51 -5.20 -11.12
CA GLY A 187 9.76 -6.60 -11.48
C GLY A 187 8.72 -7.07 -12.49
N GLN A 188 9.16 -7.55 -13.64
CA GLN A 188 8.38 -8.49 -14.45
C GLN A 188 8.52 -9.86 -13.81
N PHE A 189 7.41 -10.48 -13.45
CA PHE A 189 7.38 -11.91 -13.18
C PHE A 189 7.20 -12.62 -14.51
N ASP A 190 8.22 -13.32 -14.98
CA ASP A 190 8.06 -14.33 -16.01
C ASP A 190 7.30 -15.53 -15.42
N PRO A 191 6.44 -16.21 -16.23
CA PRO A 191 5.51 -17.25 -15.79
C PRO A 191 6.17 -18.51 -15.28
#